data_8514715c5cdbfc70d23b2b7dfcd5d8ce
#
_entry.id   8514715c5cdbfc70d23b2b7dfcd5d8ce
#
_cell.length_a   1.000
_cell.length_b   1.000
_cell.length_c   1.000
_cell.angle_alpha   90.00
_cell.angle_beta   90.00
_cell.angle_gamma   90.00
#
_symmetry.space_group_name_H-M   'P 1'
#
loop_
_entity.id
_entity.type
_entity.pdbx_description
1 polymer ?
#
loop_
_entity_poly.entity_id
_entity_poly.type
_entity_poly.pdbx_seq_one_letter_code
_entity_poly.pdbx_strand_id
1 'polypeptide(L)'
;LHIINLANHFYIMGKKSLKKEALEYHSSGRKGKIEVIPTKPYSSQRDLSLAYSPGVADPCLEISDKKDDVYKYTAKGNLVAVISNGTAVLGLGDIGPEASKPVMEGKGLLFKIFSDIDVFDIEINETDIDKFVDTVKAISPTFGGINL
;
A
#
# COMPACT_ATOMS: atom_id res chain seq x y z
N LEU A 1 41.55 -22.66 9.53
CA LEU A 1 41.42 -21.35 8.86
C LEU A 1 40.74 -21.42 7.47
N HIS A 2 41.01 -22.49 6.68
CA HIS A 2 40.45 -22.62 5.31
C HIS A 2 38.93 -22.85 5.26
N ILE A 3 38.36 -23.61 6.21
CA ILE A 3 36.92 -23.96 6.27
C ILE A 3 36.08 -22.72 6.61
N ILE A 4 36.54 -21.86 7.50
CA ILE A 4 35.85 -20.62 7.89
C ILE A 4 35.82 -19.62 6.72
N ASN A 5 36.84 -19.58 5.90
CA ASN A 5 36.89 -18.75 4.69
C ASN A 5 35.93 -19.25 3.60
N LEU A 6 35.80 -20.57 3.42
CA LEU A 6 34.84 -21.12 2.46
C LEU A 6 33.38 -20.83 2.89
N ALA A 7 33.04 -21.04 4.16
CA ALA A 7 31.69 -20.77 4.67
C ALA A 7 31.30 -19.29 4.52
N ASN A 8 32.22 -18.38 4.83
CA ASN A 8 32.03 -16.95 4.61
C ASN A 8 31.91 -16.60 3.11
N HIS A 9 32.66 -17.29 2.25
CA HIS A 9 32.56 -17.05 0.80
C HIS A 9 31.22 -17.51 0.23
N PHE A 10 30.71 -18.69 0.63
CA PHE A 10 29.39 -19.18 0.26
C PHE A 10 28.25 -18.31 0.82
N TYR A 11 28.39 -17.83 2.06
CA TYR A 11 27.45 -16.90 2.67
C TYR A 11 27.38 -15.56 1.91
N ILE A 12 28.53 -15.02 1.52
CA ILE A 12 28.61 -13.76 0.75
C ILE A 12 28.09 -13.94 -0.68
N MET A 13 28.37 -15.09 -1.33
CA MET A 13 27.83 -15.42 -2.65
C MET A 13 26.30 -15.61 -2.60
N GLY A 14 25.78 -16.29 -1.59
CA GLY A 14 24.34 -16.43 -1.37
C GLY A 14 23.64 -15.08 -1.17
N LYS A 15 24.21 -14.17 -0.38
CA LYS A 15 23.69 -12.80 -0.23
C LYS A 15 23.73 -11.98 -1.52
N LYS A 16 24.77 -12.14 -2.34
CA LYS A 16 24.86 -11.44 -3.65
C LYS A 16 23.83 -11.96 -4.64
N SER A 17 23.56 -13.28 -4.64
CA SER A 17 22.50 -13.88 -5.46
C SER A 17 21.13 -13.36 -5.05
N LEU A 18 20.77 -13.42 -3.76
CA LEU A 18 19.51 -12.95 -3.23
C LEU A 18 19.29 -11.45 -3.46
N LYS A 19 20.33 -10.62 -3.33
CA LYS A 19 20.25 -9.19 -3.63
C LYS A 19 19.87 -8.95 -5.10
N LYS A 20 20.51 -9.66 -6.03
CA LYS A 20 20.22 -9.53 -7.46
C LYS A 20 18.80 -9.96 -7.77
N GLU A 21 18.39 -11.11 -7.27
CA GLU A 21 17.04 -11.67 -7.42
C GLU A 21 15.97 -10.73 -6.84
N ALA A 22 16.21 -10.14 -5.65
CA ALA A 22 15.30 -9.19 -5.03
C ALA A 22 15.14 -7.90 -5.87
N LEU A 23 16.23 -7.36 -6.40
CA LEU A 23 16.17 -6.17 -7.26
C LEU A 23 15.45 -6.48 -8.57
N GLU A 24 15.69 -7.63 -9.17
CA GLU A 24 15.01 -8.09 -10.38
C GLU A 24 13.52 -8.30 -10.13
N TYR A 25 13.15 -8.97 -9.03
CA TYR A 25 11.76 -9.18 -8.63
C TYR A 25 10.96 -7.86 -8.54
N HIS A 26 11.56 -6.79 -8.01
CA HIS A 26 10.87 -5.49 -7.86
C HIS A 26 10.86 -4.64 -9.14
N SER A 27 11.78 -4.89 -10.07
CA SER A 27 11.95 -4.06 -11.26
C SER A 27 11.45 -4.70 -12.56
N SER A 28 11.22 -6.02 -12.58
CA SER A 28 10.79 -6.74 -13.78
C SER A 28 9.28 -6.62 -14.00
N GLY A 29 8.86 -6.61 -15.25
CA GLY A 29 7.46 -6.52 -15.62
C GLY A 29 6.80 -5.23 -15.13
N ARG A 30 5.62 -5.34 -14.51
CA ARG A 30 5.00 -4.22 -13.80
C ARG A 30 5.75 -3.99 -12.49
N LYS A 31 6.27 -2.79 -12.31
CA LYS A 31 7.11 -2.44 -11.15
C LYS A 31 6.30 -2.38 -9.88
N GLY A 32 6.94 -2.70 -8.74
CA GLY A 32 6.29 -2.74 -7.44
C GLY A 32 5.52 -4.03 -7.19
N LYS A 33 4.67 -4.06 -6.16
CA LYS A 33 3.94 -5.25 -5.70
C LYS A 33 2.43 -5.06 -5.62
N ILE A 34 1.94 -3.84 -5.84
CA ILE A 34 0.52 -3.50 -5.77
C ILE A 34 0.02 -2.94 -7.10
N GLU A 35 -1.26 -3.08 -7.32
CA GLU A 35 -1.97 -2.61 -8.49
C GLU A 35 -3.35 -2.12 -8.09
N VAL A 36 -3.81 -1.02 -8.69
CA VAL A 36 -5.18 -0.52 -8.54
C VAL A 36 -5.94 -0.80 -9.82
N ILE A 37 -6.98 -1.61 -9.73
CA ILE A 37 -7.81 -2.00 -10.85
C ILE A 37 -9.29 -1.69 -10.59
N PRO A 38 -10.07 -1.35 -11.62
CA PRO A 38 -11.51 -1.20 -11.48
C PRO A 38 -12.18 -2.53 -11.10
N THR A 39 -13.20 -2.47 -10.23
CA THR A 39 -14.01 -3.61 -9.82
C THR A 39 -15.40 -3.65 -10.48
N LYS A 40 -15.76 -2.61 -11.21
CA LYS A 40 -17.04 -2.50 -11.90
C LYS A 40 -16.84 -2.53 -13.42
N PRO A 41 -17.85 -2.96 -14.20
CA PRO A 41 -17.82 -2.85 -15.66
C PRO A 41 -17.59 -1.40 -16.11
N TYR A 42 -16.83 -1.23 -17.19
CA TYR A 42 -16.48 0.08 -17.76
C TYR A 42 -16.40 0.07 -19.29
N SER A 43 -17.00 -0.95 -19.93
CA SER A 43 -16.89 -1.13 -21.38
C SER A 43 -17.98 -0.44 -22.19
N SER A 44 -19.07 0.01 -21.55
CA SER A 44 -20.19 0.66 -22.22
C SER A 44 -20.40 2.10 -21.74
N GLN A 45 -21.06 2.91 -22.58
CA GLN A 45 -21.49 4.26 -22.20
C GLN A 45 -22.42 4.23 -20.96
N ARG A 46 -23.24 3.19 -20.85
CA ARG A 46 -24.10 3.01 -19.67
C ARG A 46 -23.26 2.75 -18.41
N ASP A 47 -22.25 1.91 -18.48
CA ASP A 47 -21.35 1.64 -17.34
C ASP A 47 -20.69 2.92 -16.85
N LEU A 48 -20.18 3.73 -17.79
CA LEU A 48 -19.54 5.01 -17.46
C LEU A 48 -20.55 6.01 -16.86
N SER A 49 -21.80 6.02 -17.34
CA SER A 49 -22.84 6.88 -16.78
C SER A 49 -23.22 6.49 -15.35
N LEU A 50 -23.16 5.20 -15.01
CA LEU A 50 -23.40 4.72 -13.64
C LEU A 50 -22.19 4.93 -12.74
N ALA A 51 -20.97 4.72 -13.28
CA ALA A 51 -19.74 4.81 -12.51
C ALA A 51 -19.35 6.26 -12.18
N TYR A 52 -19.72 7.22 -13.04
CA TYR A 52 -19.34 8.62 -12.86
C TYR A 52 -20.55 9.55 -13.06
N SER A 53 -20.72 10.18 -14.19
CA SER A 53 -21.77 11.20 -14.38
C SER A 53 -22.86 10.70 -15.33
N PRO A 54 -24.15 10.82 -14.96
CA PRO A 54 -24.74 11.44 -13.76
C PRO A 54 -24.93 10.51 -12.56
N GLY A 55 -24.81 9.18 -12.74
CA GLY A 55 -25.24 8.16 -11.76
C GLY A 55 -24.53 8.21 -10.41
N VAL A 56 -23.28 8.71 -10.36
CA VAL A 56 -22.51 8.83 -9.10
C VAL A 56 -23.13 9.80 -8.09
N ALA A 57 -24.02 10.69 -8.53
CA ALA A 57 -24.70 11.63 -7.62
C ALA A 57 -25.55 10.90 -6.59
N ASP A 58 -26.22 9.83 -6.97
CA ASP A 58 -27.13 9.09 -6.09
C ASP A 58 -26.42 8.49 -4.87
N PRO A 59 -25.35 7.67 -4.99
CA PRO A 59 -24.62 7.20 -3.83
C PRO A 59 -23.97 8.33 -3.01
N CYS A 60 -23.57 9.44 -3.61
CA CYS A 60 -23.07 10.60 -2.86
C CYS A 60 -24.15 11.19 -1.94
N LEU A 61 -25.38 11.32 -2.43
CA LEU A 61 -26.50 11.84 -1.63
C LEU A 61 -26.88 10.87 -0.50
N GLU A 62 -26.94 9.58 -0.77
CA GLU A 62 -27.20 8.55 0.24
C GLU A 62 -26.16 8.59 1.37
N ILE A 63 -24.86 8.71 1.03
CA ILE A 63 -23.77 8.82 2.03
C ILE A 63 -23.88 10.16 2.79
N SER A 64 -24.27 11.25 2.11
CA SER A 64 -24.45 12.55 2.76
C SER A 64 -25.55 12.52 3.81
N ASP A 65 -26.64 11.81 3.52
CA ASP A 65 -27.77 11.63 4.44
C ASP A 65 -27.42 10.68 5.60
N LYS A 66 -26.76 9.57 5.26
CA LYS A 66 -26.34 8.56 6.23
C LYS A 66 -24.89 8.16 6.04
N LYS A 67 -23.99 8.73 6.86
CA LYS A 67 -22.54 8.56 6.73
C LYS A 67 -22.07 7.10 6.68
N ASP A 68 -22.72 6.20 7.39
CA ASP A 68 -22.33 4.78 7.42
C ASP A 68 -22.55 4.07 6.07
N ASP A 69 -23.37 4.62 5.20
CA ASP A 69 -23.58 4.08 3.86
C ASP A 69 -22.31 4.22 2.96
N VAL A 70 -21.28 4.92 3.41
CA VAL A 70 -19.94 4.89 2.78
C VAL A 70 -19.39 3.46 2.67
N TYR A 71 -19.66 2.60 3.65
CA TYR A 71 -19.25 1.19 3.63
C TYR A 71 -20.05 0.34 2.64
N LYS A 72 -21.24 0.80 2.24
CA LYS A 72 -22.10 0.12 1.26
C LYS A 72 -21.74 0.49 -0.18
N TYR A 73 -21.40 1.74 -0.42
CA TYR A 73 -21.26 2.29 -1.77
C TYR A 73 -19.80 2.52 -2.20
N THR A 74 -18.82 2.33 -1.31
CA THR A 74 -17.40 2.55 -1.63
C THR A 74 -16.51 1.37 -1.21
N ALA A 75 -15.25 1.40 -1.61
CA ALA A 75 -14.25 0.42 -1.22
C ALA A 75 -13.78 0.55 0.24
N LYS A 76 -14.25 1.57 0.99
CA LYS A 76 -13.78 1.88 2.35
C LYS A 76 -13.78 0.67 3.29
N GLY A 77 -14.77 -0.20 3.20
CA GLY A 77 -14.93 -1.35 4.08
C GLY A 77 -13.84 -2.43 3.93
N ASN A 78 -13.13 -2.44 2.80
CA ASN A 78 -12.05 -3.39 2.53
C ASN A 78 -10.73 -2.69 2.17
N LEU A 79 -10.56 -1.41 2.49
CA LEU A 79 -9.38 -0.64 2.15
C LEU A 79 -8.65 -0.18 3.41
N VAL A 80 -7.38 -0.57 3.55
CA VAL A 80 -6.50 -0.19 4.65
C VAL A 80 -5.38 0.72 4.14
N ALA A 81 -5.06 1.77 4.89
CA ALA A 81 -3.83 2.52 4.70
C ALA A 81 -2.69 1.88 5.48
N VAL A 82 -1.57 1.56 4.81
CA VAL A 82 -0.29 1.27 5.46
C VAL A 82 0.57 2.52 5.37
N ILE A 83 0.81 3.18 6.51
CA ILE A 83 1.41 4.51 6.54
C ILE A 83 2.80 4.46 7.19
N SER A 84 3.76 5.16 6.62
CA SER A 84 5.12 5.31 7.17
C SER A 84 5.72 6.66 6.81
N ASN A 85 6.61 7.18 7.64
CA ASN A 85 7.52 8.27 7.27
C ASN A 85 8.96 7.76 7.05
N GLY A 86 9.19 6.46 7.16
CA GLY A 86 10.47 5.84 6.91
C GLY A 86 11.53 6.03 8.01
N THR A 87 11.15 6.57 9.19
CA THR A 87 12.10 6.86 10.28
C THR A 87 12.52 5.61 11.07
N ALA A 88 11.78 4.51 10.99
CA ALA A 88 12.02 3.29 11.76
C ALA A 88 11.71 2.02 10.95
N VAL A 89 12.40 1.81 9.86
CA VAL A 89 12.23 0.62 9.02
C VAL A 89 13.02 -0.55 9.60
N LEU A 90 12.35 -1.70 9.81
CA LEU A 90 12.92 -2.88 10.44
C LEU A 90 14.23 -3.32 9.77
N GLY A 91 15.31 -3.34 10.55
CA GLY A 91 16.64 -3.74 10.10
C GLY A 91 17.40 -2.70 9.27
N LEU A 92 16.79 -1.55 8.95
CA LEU A 92 17.39 -0.49 8.13
C LEU A 92 17.45 0.87 8.86
N GLY A 93 16.60 1.08 9.89
CA GLY A 93 16.55 2.33 10.63
C GLY A 93 15.83 3.46 9.88
N ASP A 94 16.35 4.68 10.02
CA ASP A 94 15.83 5.86 9.31
C ASP A 94 16.42 5.91 7.88
N ILE A 95 15.56 5.62 6.91
CA ILE A 95 15.92 5.61 5.48
C ILE A 95 15.05 6.55 4.65
N GLY A 96 14.13 7.26 5.30
CA GLY A 96 13.21 8.18 4.67
C GLY A 96 11.97 7.52 4.02
N PRO A 97 10.97 8.35 3.65
CA PRO A 97 9.68 7.88 3.18
C PRO A 97 9.78 7.07 1.88
N GLU A 98 10.44 7.58 0.85
CA GLU A 98 10.50 6.92 -0.45
C GLU A 98 11.20 5.55 -0.38
N ALA A 99 12.29 5.45 0.40
CA ALA A 99 13.03 4.20 0.56
C ALA A 99 12.25 3.17 1.40
N SER A 100 11.29 3.58 2.20
CA SER A 100 10.41 2.69 2.97
C SER A 100 9.33 2.02 2.11
N LYS A 101 8.96 2.61 0.96
CA LYS A 101 7.87 2.16 0.11
C LYS A 101 7.92 0.66 -0.27
N PRO A 102 9.05 0.06 -0.65
CA PRO A 102 9.08 -1.37 -0.96
C PRO A 102 8.65 -2.27 0.20
N VAL A 103 8.90 -1.84 1.44
CA VAL A 103 8.47 -2.56 2.65
C VAL A 103 6.96 -2.39 2.87
N MET A 104 6.43 -1.19 2.65
CA MET A 104 5.01 -0.89 2.82
C MET A 104 4.16 -1.61 1.75
N GLU A 105 4.60 -1.64 0.50
CA GLU A 105 3.99 -2.49 -0.54
C GLU A 105 4.05 -3.98 -0.16
N GLY A 106 5.13 -4.42 0.48
CA GLY A 106 5.25 -5.79 1.01
C GLY A 106 4.20 -6.10 2.08
N LYS A 107 3.92 -5.17 2.99
CA LYS A 107 2.81 -5.28 3.94
C LYS A 107 1.46 -5.38 3.20
N GLY A 108 1.24 -4.55 2.19
CA GLY A 108 0.04 -4.59 1.36
C GLY A 108 -0.17 -5.96 0.69
N LEU A 109 0.90 -6.53 0.14
CA LEU A 109 0.88 -7.89 -0.42
C LEU A 109 0.45 -8.93 0.63
N LEU A 110 0.97 -8.85 1.86
CA LEU A 110 0.61 -9.78 2.95
C LEU A 110 -0.86 -9.61 3.39
N PHE A 111 -1.37 -8.38 3.52
CA PHE A 111 -2.79 -8.11 3.78
C PHE A 111 -3.68 -8.76 2.72
N LYS A 112 -3.29 -8.65 1.44
CA LYS A 112 -4.05 -9.24 0.32
C LYS A 112 -4.04 -10.77 0.37
N ILE A 113 -2.87 -11.38 0.57
CA ILE A 113 -2.72 -12.85 0.57
C ILE A 113 -3.46 -13.50 1.74
N PHE A 114 -3.34 -12.93 2.94
CA PHE A 114 -3.84 -13.58 4.15
C PHE A 114 -5.28 -13.20 4.51
N SER A 115 -5.77 -12.06 4.05
CA SER A 115 -7.07 -11.53 4.50
C SER A 115 -7.92 -10.96 3.39
N ASP A 116 -7.46 -10.99 2.15
CA ASP A 116 -8.11 -10.37 0.98
C ASP A 116 -8.44 -8.87 1.17
N ILE A 117 -7.64 -8.17 1.98
CA ILE A 117 -7.77 -6.74 2.22
C ILE A 117 -6.95 -5.97 1.18
N ASP A 118 -7.56 -4.96 0.58
CA ASP A 118 -6.89 -4.01 -0.30
C ASP A 118 -6.11 -2.99 0.51
N VAL A 119 -4.95 -2.58 0.01
CA VAL A 119 -4.07 -1.64 0.72
C VAL A 119 -3.61 -0.53 -0.22
N PHE A 120 -3.65 0.71 0.29
CA PHE A 120 -2.78 1.78 -0.20
C PHE A 120 -1.65 1.99 0.79
N ASP A 121 -0.41 1.90 0.30
CA ASP A 121 0.75 2.33 1.04
C ASP A 121 0.93 3.86 0.83
N ILE A 122 1.14 4.57 1.94
CA ILE A 122 1.23 6.03 1.97
C ILE A 122 2.50 6.43 2.73
N GLU A 123 3.45 6.96 2.00
CA GLU A 123 4.70 7.46 2.53
C GLU A 123 4.59 8.97 2.76
N ILE A 124 4.66 9.39 4.04
CA ILE A 124 4.50 10.79 4.44
C ILE A 124 5.88 11.40 4.73
N ASN A 125 6.24 12.45 4.02
CA ASN A 125 7.46 13.20 4.28
C ASN A 125 7.22 14.24 5.40
N GLU A 126 7.03 13.73 6.63
CA GLU A 126 6.89 14.54 7.84
C GLU A 126 7.50 13.81 9.03
N THR A 127 8.36 14.49 9.78
CA THR A 127 9.04 13.96 10.97
C THR A 127 8.51 14.55 12.27
N ASP A 128 7.79 15.66 12.21
CA ASP A 128 7.09 16.22 13.36
C ASP A 128 5.88 15.31 13.70
N ILE A 129 5.84 14.83 14.93
CA ILE A 129 4.85 13.83 15.37
C ILE A 129 3.42 14.37 15.27
N ASP A 130 3.20 15.62 15.70
CA ASP A 130 1.86 16.20 15.72
C ASP A 130 1.33 16.41 14.30
N LYS A 131 2.17 16.93 13.40
CA LYS A 131 1.82 17.10 11.99
C LYS A 131 1.59 15.77 11.29
N PHE A 132 2.41 14.77 11.60
CA PHE A 132 2.21 13.41 11.07
C PHE A 132 0.85 12.85 11.50
N VAL A 133 0.53 12.93 12.79
CA VAL A 133 -0.76 12.49 13.35
C VAL A 133 -1.92 13.26 12.73
N ASP A 134 -1.81 14.57 12.55
CA ASP A 134 -2.86 15.37 11.92
C ASP A 134 -3.05 15.01 10.44
N THR A 135 -1.97 14.71 9.73
CA THR A 135 -2.04 14.20 8.35
C THR A 135 -2.78 12.86 8.30
N VAL A 136 -2.45 11.93 9.19
CA VAL A 136 -3.12 10.63 9.27
C VAL A 136 -4.61 10.78 9.58
N LYS A 137 -4.98 11.66 10.52
CA LYS A 137 -6.38 11.98 10.82
C LYS A 137 -7.10 12.55 9.59
N ALA A 138 -6.45 13.47 8.87
CA ALA A 138 -7.07 14.14 7.72
C ALA A 138 -7.39 13.17 6.56
N ILE A 139 -6.58 12.14 6.33
CA ILE A 139 -6.80 11.13 5.28
C ILE A 139 -7.67 9.94 5.73
N SER A 140 -7.95 9.81 7.03
CA SER A 140 -8.67 8.67 7.60
C SER A 140 -10.07 8.40 7.00
N PRO A 141 -10.81 9.40 6.47
CA PRO A 141 -12.13 9.13 5.89
C PRO A 141 -12.10 8.14 4.71
N THR A 142 -10.97 8.00 4.01
CA THR A 142 -10.81 7.10 2.86
C THR A 142 -10.79 5.62 3.27
N PHE A 143 -10.33 5.31 4.48
CA PHE A 143 -9.93 3.96 4.89
C PHE A 143 -10.87 3.37 5.93
N GLY A 144 -11.04 2.04 5.88
CA GLY A 144 -11.69 1.26 6.92
C GLY A 144 -10.77 0.93 8.08
N GLY A 145 -9.44 1.00 7.87
CA GLY A 145 -8.42 0.79 8.88
C GLY A 145 -7.09 1.44 8.50
N ILE A 146 -6.23 1.64 9.51
CA ILE A 146 -4.90 2.24 9.34
C ILE A 146 -3.90 1.36 10.10
N ASN A 147 -2.79 1.03 9.44
CA ASN A 147 -1.60 0.40 9.99
C ASN A 147 -0.44 1.40 9.92
N LEU A 148 0.15 1.72 11.07
CA LEU A 148 1.33 2.58 11.20
C LEU A 148 2.59 1.75 11.43
#